data_5b1b0ce5e39f9f1094f0b83d7afb0ca5
#
_entry.id   5b1b0ce5e39f9f1094f0b83d7afb0ca5
#
_cell.length_a   1.000
_cell.length_b   1.000
_cell.length_c   1.000
_cell.angle_alpha   90.00
_cell.angle_beta   90.00
_cell.angle_gamma   90.00
#
_symmetry.space_group_name_H-M   'P 1'
#
loop_
_entity.id
_entity.type
_entity.pdbx_description
1 polymer ?
#
loop_
_entity_poly.entity_id
_entity_poly.type
_entity_poly.pdbx_seq_one_letter_code
_entity_poly.pdbx_strand_id
1 'polypeptide(L)'
;MKKNLLFFAVVLLGLMSFSNPDNLKSKKGWISLFDGKTLDGWKASEKPGTFSVEDGAIKVDGPRSHLYYEGPVMNHDFKNFEFKARVMTKPGSNSGVYFHTVYQDRGFPDKGFEVQVNNSHTDWKRTAGLYDIKDTKEVYVKDDVWFTLYIKVEGKHVITKINKTVVTDWTQPDDFVPPKGHSGRIIDHGTFALQGHNQGSVIFFKDIMVKPLP
;
A
#
# COMPACT_ATOMS: atom_id res chain seq x y z
N MET A 1 56.04 21.19 -42.15
CA MET A 1 55.68 20.14 -41.14
C MET A 1 54.31 20.42 -40.58
N LYS A 2 53.29 19.72 -41.07
CA LYS A 2 51.88 19.86 -40.57
C LYS A 2 51.64 18.74 -39.59
N LYS A 3 51.32 19.10 -38.32
CA LYS A 3 50.94 18.13 -37.26
C LYS A 3 49.42 17.89 -37.36
N ASN A 4 49.04 16.68 -37.69
CA ASN A 4 47.65 16.22 -37.62
C ASN A 4 47.31 15.85 -36.18
N LEU A 5 46.32 16.55 -35.61
CA LEU A 5 45.78 16.27 -34.32
C LEU A 5 44.56 15.34 -34.52
N LEU A 6 44.70 14.08 -34.11
CA LEU A 6 43.57 13.12 -34.12
C LEU A 6 42.74 13.35 -32.85
N PHE A 7 41.47 13.74 -33.02
CA PHE A 7 40.48 13.75 -31.92
C PHE A 7 39.90 12.36 -31.78
N PHE A 8 40.15 11.70 -30.67
CA PHE A 8 39.44 10.50 -30.26
C PHE A 8 38.14 10.92 -29.56
N ALA A 9 36.97 10.68 -30.19
CA ALA A 9 35.67 10.78 -29.56
C ALA A 9 35.43 9.53 -28.75
N VAL A 10 35.43 9.64 -27.43
CA VAL A 10 34.99 8.57 -26.51
C VAL A 10 33.47 8.61 -26.46
N VAL A 11 32.81 7.63 -27.10
CA VAL A 11 31.39 7.41 -26.96
C VAL A 11 31.16 6.65 -25.64
N LEU A 12 30.69 7.36 -24.63
CA LEU A 12 30.15 6.71 -23.39
C LEU A 12 28.81 6.06 -23.73
N LEU A 13 28.79 4.74 -23.95
CA LEU A 13 27.58 3.97 -23.94
C LEU A 13 27.09 3.87 -22.46
N GLY A 14 26.08 4.64 -22.13
CA GLY A 14 25.34 4.47 -20.87
C GLY A 14 24.63 3.11 -20.86
N LEU A 15 25.12 2.19 -20.04
CA LEU A 15 24.43 0.95 -19.73
C LEU A 15 23.16 1.29 -18.94
N MET A 16 22.02 1.37 -19.63
CA MET A 16 20.72 1.30 -18.98
C MET A 16 20.56 -0.11 -18.41
N SER A 17 20.76 -0.24 -17.12
CA SER A 17 20.42 -1.47 -16.38
C SER A 17 18.90 -1.63 -16.38
N PHE A 18 18.37 -2.38 -17.33
CA PHE A 18 17.02 -2.90 -17.23
C PHE A 18 16.99 -3.89 -16.05
N SER A 19 16.34 -3.53 -14.96
CA SER A 19 16.07 -4.45 -13.87
C SER A 19 15.20 -5.59 -14.40
N ASN A 20 15.71 -6.79 -14.32
CA ASN A 20 15.05 -8.01 -14.81
C ASN A 20 13.75 -8.23 -14.03
N PRO A 21 12.56 -8.33 -14.66
CA PRO A 21 11.30 -8.55 -13.97
C PRO A 21 11.24 -9.86 -13.17
N ASP A 22 12.15 -10.79 -13.42
CA ASP A 22 12.24 -12.08 -12.69
C ASP A 22 12.73 -11.95 -11.24
N ASN A 23 13.34 -10.83 -10.85
CA ASN A 23 13.77 -10.58 -9.47
C ASN A 23 12.63 -10.15 -8.52
N LEU A 24 11.42 -9.91 -9.05
CA LEU A 24 10.26 -9.51 -8.25
C LEU A 24 9.49 -10.69 -7.66
N LYS A 25 9.69 -11.92 -8.16
CA LYS A 25 8.98 -13.10 -7.66
C LYS A 25 9.69 -13.69 -6.45
N SER A 26 9.05 -13.59 -5.28
CA SER A 26 9.45 -14.35 -4.10
C SER A 26 8.95 -15.79 -4.19
N LYS A 27 9.51 -16.68 -3.31
CA LYS A 27 9.05 -18.07 -3.18
C LYS A 27 7.52 -18.11 -2.97
N LYS A 28 6.80 -18.95 -3.75
CA LYS A 28 5.36 -19.22 -3.65
C LYS A 28 4.42 -18.16 -4.28
N GLY A 29 4.80 -17.47 -5.35
CA GLY A 29 3.90 -16.59 -6.12
C GLY A 29 3.69 -15.19 -5.54
N TRP A 30 4.41 -14.82 -4.49
CA TRP A 30 4.43 -13.46 -3.98
C TRP A 30 5.30 -12.56 -4.87
N ILE A 31 4.82 -11.34 -5.14
CA ILE A 31 5.50 -10.33 -5.95
C ILE A 31 5.66 -9.09 -5.09
N SER A 32 6.85 -8.49 -5.09
CA SER A 32 7.11 -7.25 -4.36
C SER A 32 6.47 -6.06 -5.08
N LEU A 33 5.82 -5.18 -4.33
CA LEU A 33 5.31 -3.89 -4.79
C LEU A 33 6.21 -2.71 -4.40
N PHE A 34 7.24 -2.96 -3.60
CA PHE A 34 8.19 -1.95 -3.12
C PHE A 34 9.60 -2.54 -3.07
N ASP A 35 10.57 -1.81 -3.59
CA ASP A 35 11.96 -2.25 -3.71
C ASP A 35 12.81 -2.00 -2.45
N GLY A 36 12.24 -1.29 -1.46
CA GLY A 36 12.93 -0.88 -0.24
C GLY A 36 13.85 0.34 -0.40
N LYS A 37 13.85 1.00 -1.57
CA LYS A 37 14.81 2.07 -1.89
C LYS A 37 14.17 3.31 -2.48
N THR A 38 13.18 3.15 -3.35
CA THR A 38 12.54 4.24 -4.09
C THR A 38 11.02 4.15 -4.00
N LEU A 39 10.32 5.22 -4.35
CA LEU A 39 8.88 5.22 -4.55
C LEU A 39 8.48 4.94 -6.01
N ASP A 40 9.39 4.36 -6.81
CA ASP A 40 9.10 3.99 -8.18
C ASP A 40 7.91 3.00 -8.24
N GLY A 41 6.96 3.26 -9.13
CA GLY A 41 5.71 2.53 -9.18
C GLY A 41 4.66 2.96 -8.14
N TRP A 42 4.95 4.01 -7.37
CA TRP A 42 4.01 4.61 -6.43
C TRP A 42 3.78 6.08 -6.77
N LYS A 43 2.54 6.53 -6.71
CA LYS A 43 2.13 7.91 -7.01
C LYS A 43 1.36 8.51 -5.86
N ALA A 44 1.91 9.58 -5.31
CA ALA A 44 1.24 10.33 -4.25
C ALA A 44 0.17 11.28 -4.82
N SER A 45 -0.89 11.47 -4.05
CA SER A 45 -1.93 12.44 -4.35
C SER A 45 -1.51 13.87 -3.94
N GLU A 46 -2.36 14.61 -3.28
CA GLU A 46 -2.30 16.06 -2.99
C GLU A 46 -1.03 16.55 -2.27
N LYS A 47 -0.33 15.70 -1.51
CA LYS A 47 0.85 16.08 -0.69
C LYS A 47 1.96 15.04 -0.78
N PRO A 48 2.74 15.03 -1.88
CA PRO A 48 3.80 14.02 -2.07
C PRO A 48 4.82 13.95 -0.93
N GLY A 49 5.14 15.09 -0.32
CA GLY A 49 6.09 15.18 0.80
C GLY A 49 5.66 14.46 2.09
N THR A 50 4.42 13.93 2.13
CA THR A 50 3.95 13.05 3.21
C THR A 50 4.66 11.69 3.19
N PHE A 51 5.22 11.30 2.05
CA PHE A 51 5.85 9.98 1.84
C PHE A 51 7.34 10.12 1.55
N SER A 52 8.13 9.31 2.22
CA SER A 52 9.57 9.19 1.98
C SER A 52 10.01 7.75 2.16
N VAL A 53 11.25 7.44 1.79
CA VAL A 53 11.86 6.14 2.11
C VAL A 53 12.91 6.34 3.19
N GLU A 54 12.80 5.59 4.27
CA GLU A 54 13.70 5.60 5.42
C GLU A 54 13.95 4.16 5.89
N ASP A 55 15.20 3.75 6.00
CA ASP A 55 15.64 2.43 6.47
C ASP A 55 14.94 1.24 5.79
N GLY A 56 14.74 1.33 4.49
CA GLY A 56 14.11 0.27 3.70
C GLY A 56 12.59 0.20 3.85
N ALA A 57 11.97 1.23 4.40
CA ALA A 57 10.53 1.35 4.59
C ALA A 57 9.98 2.64 3.95
N ILE A 58 8.76 2.60 3.47
CA ILE A 58 7.98 3.81 3.18
C ILE A 58 7.57 4.40 4.52
N LYS A 59 8.07 5.59 4.81
CA LYS A 59 7.63 6.41 5.95
C LYS A 59 6.49 7.31 5.49
N VAL A 60 5.41 7.29 6.25
CA VAL A 60 4.29 8.22 6.15
C VAL A 60 4.40 9.19 7.32
N ASP A 61 4.60 10.48 7.03
CA ASP A 61 4.77 11.54 8.03
C ASP A 61 4.42 12.90 7.42
N GLY A 62 3.19 13.31 7.58
CA GLY A 62 2.75 14.58 7.00
C GLY A 62 1.23 14.74 6.98
N PRO A 63 0.73 15.78 6.30
CA PRO A 63 -0.69 16.03 6.16
C PRO A 63 -1.36 14.95 5.30
N ARG A 64 -2.71 15.00 5.25
CA ARG A 64 -3.50 14.07 4.44
C ARG A 64 -2.97 13.95 3.01
N SER A 65 -2.72 12.73 2.58
CA SER A 65 -2.35 12.34 1.23
C SER A 65 -2.48 10.82 1.10
N HIS A 66 -2.54 10.29 -0.13
CA HIS A 66 -2.56 8.84 -0.37
C HIS A 66 -1.49 8.48 -1.38
N LEU A 67 -0.78 7.39 -1.14
CA LEU A 67 0.26 6.86 -2.02
C LEU A 67 -0.28 5.62 -2.72
N TYR A 68 -0.64 5.79 -4.01
CA TYR A 68 -1.26 4.76 -4.83
C TYR A 68 -0.19 3.93 -5.54
N TYR A 69 -0.40 2.61 -5.59
CA TYR A 69 0.43 1.76 -6.43
C TYR A 69 -0.02 1.88 -7.89
N GLU A 70 0.86 2.38 -8.75
CA GLU A 70 0.69 2.49 -10.21
C GLU A 70 1.80 1.74 -10.97
N GLY A 71 2.47 0.80 -10.29
CA GLY A 71 3.53 -0.02 -10.89
C GLY A 71 3.00 -1.11 -11.83
N PRO A 72 3.93 -1.84 -12.47
CA PRO A 72 3.59 -2.74 -13.59
C PRO A 72 2.97 -4.07 -13.16
N VAL A 73 2.98 -4.44 -11.87
CA VAL A 73 2.43 -5.72 -11.42
C VAL A 73 0.92 -5.75 -11.65
N MET A 74 0.46 -6.69 -12.46
CA MET A 74 -0.95 -6.83 -12.87
C MET A 74 -1.56 -5.56 -13.48
N ASN A 75 -0.75 -4.67 -14.07
CA ASN A 75 -1.15 -3.33 -14.49
C ASN A 75 -1.84 -2.54 -13.38
N HIS A 76 -1.39 -2.72 -12.11
CA HIS A 76 -1.99 -2.15 -10.89
C HIS A 76 -3.51 -2.36 -10.77
N ASP A 77 -4.01 -3.46 -11.31
CA ASP A 77 -5.43 -3.81 -11.28
C ASP A 77 -5.61 -5.23 -10.69
N PHE A 78 -6.02 -5.27 -9.44
CA PHE A 78 -6.14 -6.50 -8.64
C PHE A 78 -7.61 -6.76 -8.33
N LYS A 79 -8.09 -7.96 -8.63
CA LYS A 79 -9.44 -8.43 -8.30
C LYS A 79 -9.41 -9.39 -7.12
N ASN A 80 -8.79 -10.55 -7.30
CA ASN A 80 -8.56 -11.53 -6.24
C ASN A 80 -7.08 -11.54 -5.88
N PHE A 81 -6.76 -11.47 -4.60
CA PHE A 81 -5.38 -11.38 -4.18
C PHE A 81 -5.18 -11.76 -2.70
N GLU A 82 -3.93 -12.07 -2.37
CA GLU A 82 -3.40 -11.93 -1.03
C GLU A 82 -2.41 -10.74 -1.03
N PHE A 83 -2.54 -9.84 -0.08
CA PHE A 83 -1.63 -8.73 0.16
C PHE A 83 -1.01 -8.87 1.55
N LYS A 84 0.23 -8.47 1.71
CA LYS A 84 0.86 -8.33 3.02
C LYS A 84 1.87 -7.19 3.02
N ALA A 85 2.00 -6.56 4.18
CA ALA A 85 3.05 -5.60 4.48
C ALA A 85 3.52 -5.77 5.93
N ARG A 86 4.79 -5.48 6.19
CA ARG A 86 5.26 -5.20 7.56
C ARG A 86 4.94 -3.74 7.87
N VAL A 87 4.26 -3.53 8.98
CA VAL A 87 3.77 -2.20 9.39
C VAL A 87 4.25 -1.91 10.81
N MET A 88 4.60 -0.66 11.08
CA MET A 88 4.88 -0.15 12.42
C MET A 88 4.26 1.24 12.55
N THR A 89 3.48 1.45 13.59
CA THR A 89 2.89 2.75 13.94
C THR A 89 3.67 3.41 15.06
N LYS A 90 3.74 4.74 15.04
CA LYS A 90 4.14 5.53 16.22
C LYS A 90 2.90 5.83 17.08
N PRO A 91 3.07 6.13 18.38
CA PRO A 91 1.95 6.45 19.27
C PRO A 91 1.06 7.57 18.72
N GLY A 92 -0.26 7.37 18.81
CA GLY A 92 -1.26 8.33 18.34
C GLY A 92 -1.43 8.42 16.82
N SER A 93 -0.87 7.49 16.05
CA SER A 93 -0.92 7.52 14.59
C SER A 93 -2.19 6.86 14.04
N ASN A 94 -2.69 7.42 12.91
CA ASN A 94 -3.80 6.90 12.12
C ASN A 94 -3.39 6.81 10.65
N SER A 95 -3.72 5.70 10.01
CA SER A 95 -3.46 5.39 8.62
C SER A 95 -4.40 4.28 8.13
N GLY A 96 -4.24 3.86 6.88
CA GLY A 96 -4.98 2.75 6.28
C GLY A 96 -4.27 2.17 5.07
N VAL A 97 -4.63 0.95 4.73
CA VAL A 97 -4.30 0.33 3.45
C VAL A 97 -5.58 0.17 2.66
N TYR A 98 -5.67 0.86 1.53
CA TYR A 98 -6.79 0.73 0.61
C TYR A 98 -6.55 -0.39 -0.38
N PHE A 99 -7.62 -1.06 -0.80
CA PHE A 99 -7.64 -2.01 -1.91
C PHE A 99 -8.87 -1.81 -2.78
N HIS A 100 -8.84 -2.27 -4.03
CA HIS A 100 -9.85 -2.01 -5.08
C HIS A 100 -10.10 -0.53 -5.31
N THR A 101 -9.10 0.31 -5.04
CA THR A 101 -9.17 1.75 -5.26
C THR A 101 -8.62 2.13 -6.64
N VAL A 102 -8.64 3.41 -6.94
CA VAL A 102 -8.10 4.01 -8.16
C VAL A 102 -7.46 5.34 -7.78
N TYR A 103 -6.43 5.76 -8.52
CA TYR A 103 -5.79 7.05 -8.27
C TYR A 103 -6.82 8.19 -8.23
N GLN A 104 -6.70 9.02 -7.20
CA GLN A 104 -7.54 10.21 -6.98
C GLN A 104 -6.62 11.34 -6.52
N ASP A 105 -6.75 12.51 -7.16
CA ASP A 105 -5.84 13.65 -6.94
C ASP A 105 -5.89 14.22 -5.52
N ARG A 106 -7.03 14.09 -4.83
CA ARG A 106 -7.24 14.68 -3.49
C ARG A 106 -8.34 13.98 -2.73
N GLY A 107 -8.36 14.17 -1.43
CA GLY A 107 -9.38 13.62 -0.54
C GLY A 107 -9.07 12.19 -0.13
N PHE A 108 -9.99 11.60 0.61
CA PHE A 108 -9.96 10.16 0.88
C PHE A 108 -10.47 9.40 -0.34
N PRO A 109 -9.93 8.21 -0.65
CA PRO A 109 -10.38 7.42 -1.79
C PRO A 109 -11.88 7.15 -1.75
N ASP A 110 -12.58 7.50 -2.82
CA ASP A 110 -14.02 7.29 -2.95
C ASP A 110 -14.34 5.83 -3.31
N LYS A 111 -13.41 5.15 -4.04
CA LYS A 111 -13.54 3.76 -4.49
C LYS A 111 -12.72 2.81 -3.63
N GLY A 112 -13.27 1.62 -3.37
CA GLY A 112 -12.60 0.53 -2.68
C GLY A 112 -12.78 0.57 -1.17
N PHE A 113 -12.04 -0.26 -0.46
CA PHE A 113 -12.14 -0.44 0.99
C PHE A 113 -10.86 -0.01 1.67
N GLU A 114 -10.99 0.47 2.88
CA GLU A 114 -9.89 0.77 3.78
C GLU A 114 -9.76 -0.31 4.84
N VAL A 115 -8.57 -0.90 4.95
CA VAL A 115 -8.16 -1.69 6.10
C VAL A 115 -7.40 -0.77 7.05
N GLN A 116 -7.99 -0.52 8.20
CA GLN A 116 -7.50 0.44 9.19
C GLN A 116 -6.10 0.10 9.69
N VAL A 117 -5.30 1.14 9.95
CA VAL A 117 -3.99 1.07 10.62
C VAL A 117 -3.98 2.10 11.75
N ASN A 118 -4.37 1.69 12.94
CA ASN A 118 -4.51 2.54 14.12
C ASN A 118 -4.41 1.68 15.39
N ASN A 119 -3.31 1.80 16.12
CA ASN A 119 -3.12 1.06 17.36
C ASN A 119 -3.52 1.88 18.61
N SER A 120 -3.35 3.22 18.58
CA SER A 120 -3.55 4.07 19.75
C SER A 120 -4.10 5.48 19.47
N HIS A 121 -4.48 5.78 18.22
CA HIS A 121 -5.10 7.09 17.90
C HIS A 121 -6.43 7.25 18.65
N THR A 122 -6.91 8.49 18.77
CA THR A 122 -8.17 8.81 19.47
C THR A 122 -9.43 8.26 18.78
N ASP A 123 -9.39 8.02 17.46
CA ASP A 123 -10.43 7.23 16.79
C ASP A 123 -10.45 5.81 17.36
N TRP A 124 -11.64 5.28 17.67
CA TRP A 124 -11.80 3.98 18.30
C TRP A 124 -11.61 2.79 17.36
N LYS A 125 -11.66 3.01 16.05
CA LYS A 125 -11.52 1.96 15.04
C LYS A 125 -10.06 1.52 14.95
N ARG A 126 -9.80 0.23 15.16
CA ARG A 126 -8.45 -0.32 15.33
C ARG A 126 -7.95 -1.07 14.10
N THR A 127 -6.64 -1.30 14.08
CA THR A 127 -5.88 -1.96 13.00
C THR A 127 -6.51 -3.25 12.55
N ALA A 128 -6.55 -3.46 11.24
CA ALA A 128 -7.11 -4.58 10.51
C ALA A 128 -8.66 -4.69 10.54
N GLY A 129 -9.38 -3.72 11.13
CA GLY A 129 -10.80 -3.54 10.85
C GLY A 129 -11.03 -3.10 9.41
N LEU A 130 -12.12 -3.51 8.81
CA LEU A 130 -12.59 -3.00 7.51
C LEU A 130 -13.47 -1.78 7.78
N TYR A 131 -12.90 -0.60 7.52
CA TYR A 131 -13.43 0.70 7.98
C TYR A 131 -14.88 0.95 7.52
N ASP A 132 -15.78 1.24 8.49
CA ASP A 132 -17.23 1.43 8.30
C ASP A 132 -17.98 0.23 7.70
N ILE A 133 -17.36 -0.96 7.67
CA ILE A 133 -17.97 -2.22 7.22
C ILE A 133 -17.94 -3.24 8.35
N LYS A 134 -16.75 -3.54 8.87
CA LYS A 134 -16.51 -4.50 9.95
C LYS A 134 -15.39 -3.96 10.82
N ASP A 135 -15.70 -2.92 11.59
CA ASP A 135 -14.76 -2.30 12.51
C ASP A 135 -14.42 -3.20 13.71
N THR A 136 -13.25 -3.00 14.30
CA THR A 136 -12.86 -3.61 15.56
C THR A 136 -12.41 -2.54 16.57
N LYS A 137 -12.65 -2.79 17.86
CA LYS A 137 -12.14 -1.99 18.98
C LYS A 137 -10.89 -2.60 19.62
N GLU A 138 -10.61 -3.86 19.28
CA GLU A 138 -9.53 -4.63 19.87
C GLU A 138 -8.18 -4.17 19.37
N VAL A 139 -7.24 -3.99 20.31
CA VAL A 139 -5.84 -3.66 20.03
C VAL A 139 -5.03 -4.94 20.04
N TYR A 140 -4.62 -5.41 18.86
CA TYR A 140 -3.87 -6.67 18.71
C TYR A 140 -2.35 -6.49 18.78
N VAL A 141 -1.85 -5.26 18.63
CA VAL A 141 -0.42 -4.95 18.61
C VAL A 141 -0.19 -3.54 19.14
N LYS A 142 0.94 -3.32 19.83
CA LYS A 142 1.33 -2.03 20.35
C LYS A 142 2.03 -1.19 19.27
N ASP A 143 2.11 0.12 19.49
CA ASP A 143 2.97 1.00 18.72
C ASP A 143 4.44 0.62 18.89
N ASP A 144 5.30 1.12 18.00
CA ASP A 144 6.73 0.85 17.95
C ASP A 144 7.12 -0.63 17.75
N VAL A 145 6.15 -1.47 17.36
CA VAL A 145 6.36 -2.90 17.10
C VAL A 145 6.02 -3.23 15.65
N TRP A 146 6.95 -3.86 14.93
CA TRP A 146 6.70 -4.36 13.59
C TRP A 146 5.75 -5.56 13.61
N PHE A 147 4.64 -5.46 12.90
CA PHE A 147 3.71 -6.56 12.68
C PHE A 147 3.45 -6.79 11.18
N THR A 148 2.90 -7.93 10.84
CA THR A 148 2.42 -8.20 9.48
C THR A 148 0.93 -7.87 9.41
N LEU A 149 0.57 -6.90 8.57
CA LEU A 149 -0.79 -6.73 8.10
C LEU A 149 -0.99 -7.61 6.88
N TYR A 150 -2.02 -8.44 6.89
CA TYR A 150 -2.38 -9.32 5.80
C TYR A 150 -3.83 -9.07 5.39
N ILE A 151 -4.08 -9.04 4.08
CA ILE A 151 -5.40 -8.88 3.47
C ILE A 151 -5.57 -9.96 2.41
N LYS A 152 -6.66 -10.68 2.43
CA LYS A 152 -7.07 -11.59 1.34
C LYS A 152 -8.42 -11.16 0.81
N VAL A 153 -8.54 -11.07 -0.51
CA VAL A 153 -9.82 -10.91 -1.21
C VAL A 153 -9.95 -12.04 -2.22
N GLU A 154 -11.05 -12.77 -2.15
CA GLU A 154 -11.37 -13.85 -3.09
C GLU A 154 -12.89 -13.85 -3.34
N GLY A 155 -13.30 -13.50 -4.55
CA GLY A 155 -14.69 -13.18 -4.87
C GLY A 155 -15.20 -12.03 -3.96
N LYS A 156 -16.28 -12.28 -3.22
CA LYS A 156 -16.85 -11.29 -2.27
C LYS A 156 -16.32 -11.42 -0.85
N HIS A 157 -15.36 -12.32 -0.60
CA HIS A 157 -14.86 -12.62 0.74
C HIS A 157 -13.57 -11.86 1.06
N VAL A 158 -13.55 -11.16 2.18
CA VAL A 158 -12.42 -10.38 2.69
C VAL A 158 -11.97 -10.93 4.05
N ILE A 159 -10.69 -11.26 4.16
CA ILE A 159 -10.06 -11.65 5.42
C ILE A 159 -8.90 -10.68 5.69
N THR A 160 -8.86 -10.11 6.91
CA THR A 160 -7.70 -9.37 7.37
C THR A 160 -7.06 -10.06 8.58
N LYS A 161 -5.73 -9.90 8.72
CA LYS A 161 -4.99 -10.47 9.86
C LYS A 161 -3.93 -9.50 10.35
N ILE A 162 -3.68 -9.57 11.66
CA ILE A 162 -2.46 -9.07 12.29
C ILE A 162 -1.62 -10.29 12.66
N ASN A 163 -0.45 -10.42 12.04
CA ASN A 163 0.41 -11.61 12.15
C ASN A 163 -0.38 -12.88 11.75
N LYS A 164 -0.71 -13.73 12.70
CA LYS A 164 -1.49 -14.97 12.48
C LYS A 164 -2.95 -14.85 12.90
N THR A 165 -3.32 -13.77 13.61
CA THR A 165 -4.65 -13.59 14.18
C THR A 165 -5.59 -12.98 13.14
N VAL A 166 -6.70 -13.66 12.86
CA VAL A 166 -7.78 -13.11 12.03
C VAL A 166 -8.50 -12.02 12.82
N VAL A 167 -8.64 -10.84 12.21
CA VAL A 167 -9.34 -9.69 12.80
C VAL A 167 -10.67 -9.46 12.10
N THR A 168 -10.65 -9.45 10.77
CA THR A 168 -11.86 -9.37 9.95
C THR A 168 -12.01 -10.65 9.14
N ASP A 169 -13.23 -11.18 9.13
CA ASP A 169 -13.72 -12.21 8.23
C ASP A 169 -15.12 -11.76 7.80
N TRP A 170 -15.25 -11.33 6.54
CA TRP A 170 -16.47 -10.71 6.04
C TRP A 170 -16.71 -11.07 4.58
N THR A 171 -17.94 -11.43 4.28
CA THR A 171 -18.39 -11.63 2.90
C THR A 171 -19.44 -10.59 2.56
N GLN A 172 -19.23 -9.87 1.46
CA GLN A 172 -20.21 -8.89 0.98
C GLN A 172 -21.52 -9.58 0.60
N PRO A 173 -22.65 -9.25 1.24
CA PRO A 173 -23.95 -9.77 0.87
C PRO A 173 -24.35 -9.39 -0.57
N ASP A 174 -25.27 -10.14 -1.18
CA ASP A 174 -25.74 -9.84 -2.54
C ASP A 174 -26.56 -8.53 -2.58
N ASP A 175 -27.28 -8.24 -1.51
CA ASP A 175 -28.07 -7.03 -1.30
C ASP A 175 -27.33 -5.92 -0.56
N PHE A 176 -26.00 -5.98 -0.55
CA PHE A 176 -25.16 -5.04 0.18
C PHE A 176 -25.34 -3.60 -0.33
N VAL A 177 -25.69 -2.71 0.59
CA VAL A 177 -25.74 -1.27 0.36
C VAL A 177 -24.56 -0.63 1.08
N PRO A 178 -23.69 0.08 0.35
CA PRO A 178 -22.55 0.78 0.97
C PRO A 178 -23.01 1.79 2.03
N PRO A 179 -22.19 2.03 3.07
CA PRO A 179 -22.50 3.04 4.06
C PRO A 179 -22.67 4.43 3.45
N LYS A 180 -23.52 5.26 4.04
CA LYS A 180 -23.73 6.65 3.60
C LYS A 180 -22.40 7.41 3.55
N GLY A 181 -22.12 8.06 2.43
CA GLY A 181 -20.87 8.78 2.20
C GLY A 181 -19.73 7.90 1.66
N HIS A 182 -19.95 6.60 1.47
CA HIS A 182 -18.97 5.64 1.01
C HIS A 182 -19.51 4.74 -0.11
N SER A 183 -20.19 5.33 -1.10
CA SER A 183 -20.87 4.60 -2.18
C SER A 183 -19.94 3.70 -3.03
N GLY A 184 -18.66 4.01 -3.07
CA GLY A 184 -17.64 3.21 -3.79
C GLY A 184 -17.08 2.03 -2.99
N ARG A 185 -17.55 1.77 -1.75
CA ARG A 185 -17.16 0.59 -0.95
C ARG A 185 -17.93 -0.64 -1.37
N ILE A 186 -17.58 -1.14 -2.54
CA ILE A 186 -18.14 -2.36 -3.16
C ILE A 186 -16.95 -3.20 -3.62
N ILE A 187 -17.04 -4.53 -3.43
CA ILE A 187 -16.05 -5.47 -3.97
C ILE A 187 -16.07 -5.40 -5.49
N ASP A 188 -14.92 -5.08 -6.07
CA ASP A 188 -14.74 -4.88 -7.50
C ASP A 188 -13.31 -5.29 -7.89
N HIS A 189 -12.54 -4.38 -8.42
CA HIS A 189 -11.10 -4.49 -8.72
C HIS A 189 -10.46 -3.10 -8.66
N GLY A 190 -9.15 -3.05 -8.66
CA GLY A 190 -8.39 -1.79 -8.65
C GLY A 190 -7.04 -1.97 -7.94
N THR A 191 -6.43 -0.86 -7.58
CA THR A 191 -5.10 -0.83 -6.99
C THR A 191 -5.13 -0.76 -5.47
N PHE A 192 -3.92 -0.62 -4.88
CA PHE A 192 -3.70 -0.36 -3.46
C PHE A 192 -3.32 1.10 -3.23
N ALA A 193 -3.62 1.61 -2.03
CA ALA A 193 -3.07 2.87 -1.57
C ALA A 193 -2.71 2.81 -0.08
N LEU A 194 -1.64 3.52 0.30
CA LEU A 194 -1.24 3.76 1.68
C LEU A 194 -1.71 5.15 2.09
N GLN A 195 -2.33 5.27 3.27
CA GLN A 195 -2.90 6.53 3.73
C GLN A 195 -1.91 7.32 4.59
N GLY A 196 -1.72 8.60 4.26
CA GLY A 196 -1.34 9.66 5.19
C GLY A 196 -2.62 10.32 5.69
N HIS A 197 -2.98 10.09 6.95
CA HIS A 197 -4.26 10.54 7.47
C HIS A 197 -4.25 12.02 7.87
N ASN A 198 -3.32 12.41 8.71
CA ASN A 198 -3.19 13.77 9.24
C ASN A 198 -1.75 14.04 9.74
N GLN A 199 -1.42 15.31 9.90
CA GLN A 199 -0.17 15.73 10.53
C GLN A 199 -0.03 15.11 11.92
N GLY A 200 1.14 14.53 12.20
CA GLY A 200 1.48 13.84 13.47
C GLY A 200 1.20 12.33 13.45
N SER A 201 0.53 11.80 12.42
CA SER A 201 0.48 10.35 12.20
C SER A 201 1.75 9.89 11.51
N VAL A 202 2.53 9.02 12.19
CA VAL A 202 3.79 8.48 11.64
C VAL A 202 3.71 6.96 11.57
N ILE A 203 3.81 6.43 10.35
CA ILE A 203 3.69 5.00 10.07
C ILE A 203 4.81 4.57 9.12
N PHE A 204 5.27 3.34 9.26
CA PHE A 204 6.25 2.72 8.38
C PHE A 204 5.68 1.47 7.75
N PHE A 205 5.89 1.33 6.42
CA PHE A 205 5.48 0.16 5.63
C PHE A 205 6.70 -0.43 4.92
N LYS A 206 6.95 -1.72 5.03
CA LYS A 206 7.99 -2.44 4.27
C LYS A 206 7.54 -3.85 3.90
N ASP A 207 8.35 -4.55 3.10
CA ASP A 207 8.02 -5.90 2.63
C ASP A 207 6.61 -5.96 2.03
N ILE A 208 6.24 -4.92 1.25
CA ILE A 208 4.92 -4.79 0.64
C ILE A 208 4.85 -5.75 -0.53
N MET A 209 3.99 -6.74 -0.42
CA MET A 209 3.91 -7.83 -1.39
C MET A 209 2.47 -8.17 -1.72
N VAL A 210 2.26 -8.62 -2.96
CA VAL A 210 0.98 -9.16 -3.43
C VAL A 210 1.17 -10.55 -4.02
N LYS A 211 0.15 -11.38 -3.89
CA LYS A 211 0.00 -12.65 -4.61
C LYS A 211 -1.35 -12.64 -5.30
N PRO A 212 -1.39 -12.40 -6.60
CA PRO A 212 -2.63 -12.52 -7.37
C PRO A 212 -3.24 -13.91 -7.24
N LEU A 213 -4.56 -13.97 -7.12
CA LEU A 213 -5.36 -15.20 -7.10
C LEU A 213 -6.19 -15.28 -8.38
N PRO A 214 -6.61 -16.49 -8.78
CA PRO A 214 -7.50 -16.70 -9.94
C PRO A 214 -8.81 -15.91 -9.87
#